data_d3c4139fd967577113d2c837148448ac
#
_entry.id   d3c4139fd967577113d2c837148448ac
#
_cell.length_a   1.000
_cell.length_b   1.000
_cell.length_c   1.000
_cell.angle_alpha   90.00
_cell.angle_beta   90.00
_cell.angle_gamma   90.00
#
_symmetry.space_group_name_H-M   'P 1'
#
loop_
_entity.id
_entity.type
_entity.pdbx_description
1 polymer ?
#
loop_
_entity_poly.entity_id
_entity_poly.type
_entity_poly.pdbx_seq_one_letter_code
_entity_poly.pdbx_strand_id
1 'polypeptide(L)'
;MIRTSHHCLAVWIIFSVQTSLLFAAPPFVFRDVGDETGLFPHVSEIRGHGAAWGDVDGDGWADLYVATFHNQGSKANMFLRNVNGKFQLDPQEHLRTSGMGSGALFADFTNSGRLDLYVSNCSHGKKGDPAFSTPNSLFRNDGGGTFTDVSRQSGACPPLYEGRGVTVLDFDGDGLLDLLTCEQYYSPKVKVGPALYRNLGRHRFENVSEKVGLPVGFGGLCVLASDMNADGWPDIFLSSGAGEHRLYLNDGKGKFREAPGTSDVFRWTNANGEDTPAGACIADVNRDGLPDLVVGHHFKTPWVNPVPIRLYLHRGIKNGNPSFEDITEAAGLQPLRMKAPHVEIQDFDNDGWPDISVSIVKFKDGQPHPLIYKNLGVRDGLPRFQEAVWAVNDFPDAEDRQQRSSGKVFAKILEEKKIIYMAPGPTCDFDRDGRLDMFLPNWWIESRSLLLRNETPGGNWLQVGVTGDQGLNRMGIGAKIKIFPVGQRDAASLIASREIAIGYGYCSGQEAVVHFGLGDSKQVDVVVELPHGRGTRTQSNVAANQRISVKP
;
A
#
# COMPACT_ATOMS: atom_id res chain seq x y z
N MET A 1 2.55 36.66 86.86
CA MET A 1 2.47 37.00 85.41
C MET A 1 2.83 35.72 84.65
N ILE A 2 1.83 34.94 84.23
CA ILE A 2 2.01 33.65 83.51
C ILE A 2 1.66 33.92 82.07
N ARG A 3 2.61 33.72 81.14
CA ARG A 3 2.38 33.77 79.69
C ARG A 3 2.13 32.33 79.22
N THR A 4 0.93 32.08 78.73
CA THR A 4 0.54 30.86 78.02
C THR A 4 0.88 31.01 76.52
N SER A 5 1.75 30.14 76.04
CA SER A 5 2.07 30.02 74.62
C SER A 5 1.13 29.00 73.98
N HIS A 6 0.35 29.43 72.98
CA HIS A 6 -0.46 28.55 72.15
C HIS A 6 0.38 28.03 71.00
N HIS A 7 0.57 26.71 70.91
CA HIS A 7 1.14 26.05 69.74
C HIS A 7 0.00 25.61 68.81
N CYS A 8 -0.09 26.25 67.65
CA CYS A 8 -0.94 25.76 66.57
C CYS A 8 -0.22 24.62 65.82
N LEU A 9 -0.77 23.43 65.91
CA LEU A 9 -0.35 22.30 65.11
C LEU A 9 -1.06 22.38 63.73
N ALA A 10 -0.33 22.70 62.67
CA ALA A 10 -0.82 22.64 61.31
C ALA A 10 -0.71 21.17 60.80
N VAL A 11 -1.86 20.50 60.65
CA VAL A 11 -1.93 19.20 60.01
C VAL A 11 -1.96 19.36 58.50
N TRP A 12 -0.86 19.01 57.83
CA TRP A 12 -0.81 18.93 56.40
C TRP A 12 -1.43 17.58 55.97
N ILE A 13 -2.62 17.62 55.37
CA ILE A 13 -3.23 16.46 54.68
C ILE A 13 -2.62 16.43 53.29
N ILE A 14 -1.68 15.51 53.07
CA ILE A 14 -1.15 15.20 51.72
C ILE A 14 -2.21 14.34 51.01
N PHE A 15 -2.98 14.94 50.11
CA PHE A 15 -3.73 14.19 49.12
C PHE A 15 -2.74 13.61 48.10
N SER A 16 -2.39 12.35 48.26
CA SER A 16 -1.78 11.59 47.16
C SER A 16 -2.85 11.32 46.10
N VAL A 17 -2.86 12.13 45.06
CA VAL A 17 -3.58 11.80 43.81
C VAL A 17 -2.82 10.63 43.19
N GLN A 18 -3.25 9.42 43.47
CA GLN A 18 -2.92 8.28 42.64
C GLN A 18 -3.59 8.48 41.28
N THR A 19 -2.89 9.08 40.34
CA THR A 19 -3.21 8.96 38.93
C THR A 19 -2.99 7.50 38.56
N SER A 20 -4.05 6.68 38.66
CA SER A 20 -4.12 5.43 37.92
C SER A 20 -3.96 5.81 36.45
N LEU A 21 -2.81 5.51 35.87
CA LEU A 21 -2.63 5.41 34.45
C LEU A 21 -3.60 4.30 34.01
N LEU A 22 -4.82 4.68 33.65
CA LEU A 22 -5.68 3.88 32.83
C LEU A 22 -4.90 3.68 31.53
N PHE A 23 -4.26 2.54 31.37
CA PHE A 23 -3.78 2.13 30.06
C PHE A 23 -5.02 2.11 29.17
N ALA A 24 -5.15 3.07 28.28
CA ALA A 24 -6.18 3.05 27.27
C ALA A 24 -6.11 1.71 26.51
N ALA A 25 -7.25 1.15 26.15
CA ALA A 25 -7.30 -0.05 25.32
C ALA A 25 -6.47 0.18 24.04
N PRO A 26 -5.88 -0.85 23.44
CA PRO A 26 -5.16 -0.69 22.19
C PRO A 26 -6.10 -0.06 21.16
N PRO A 27 -5.65 0.97 20.42
CA PRO A 27 -6.50 1.60 19.42
C PRO A 27 -6.85 0.63 18.29
N PHE A 28 -6.01 -0.37 18.03
CA PHE A 28 -6.23 -1.39 17.02
C PHE A 28 -6.08 -2.80 17.65
N VAL A 29 -6.97 -3.70 17.26
CA VAL A 29 -6.97 -5.10 17.70
C VAL A 29 -6.86 -6.00 16.48
N PHE A 30 -5.74 -6.69 16.35
CA PHE A 30 -5.51 -7.66 15.28
C PHE A 30 -5.20 -9.03 15.85
N ARG A 31 -5.68 -10.08 15.17
CA ARG A 31 -5.42 -11.46 15.54
C ARG A 31 -4.91 -12.26 14.35
N ASP A 32 -3.81 -13.01 14.52
CA ASP A 32 -3.35 -13.93 13.48
C ASP A 32 -4.32 -15.10 13.34
N VAL A 33 -4.94 -15.21 12.18
CA VAL A 33 -5.95 -16.23 11.84
C VAL A 33 -5.46 -17.21 10.78
N GLY A 34 -4.18 -17.20 10.46
CA GLY A 34 -3.63 -18.01 9.38
C GLY A 34 -3.85 -19.51 9.51
N ASP A 35 -3.80 -20.08 10.76
CA ASP A 35 -4.07 -21.50 10.97
C ASP A 35 -5.57 -21.81 10.79
N GLU A 36 -6.42 -21.01 11.40
CA GLU A 36 -7.86 -21.28 11.37
C GLU A 36 -8.49 -21.05 9.99
N THR A 37 -7.85 -20.25 9.14
CA THR A 37 -8.31 -19.98 7.78
C THR A 37 -7.76 -20.96 6.74
N GLY A 38 -6.90 -21.92 7.12
CA GLY A 38 -6.28 -22.86 6.19
C GLY A 38 -5.14 -22.28 5.36
N LEU A 39 -4.64 -21.10 5.70
CA LEU A 39 -3.49 -20.50 5.03
C LEU A 39 -2.22 -21.32 5.24
N PHE A 40 -2.11 -21.99 6.39
CA PHE A 40 -1.03 -22.91 6.67
C PHE A 40 -1.42 -24.37 6.39
N PRO A 41 -0.47 -25.20 5.91
CA PRO A 41 1.00 -24.96 5.83
C PRO A 41 1.46 -24.29 4.52
N HIS A 42 0.57 -23.79 3.70
CA HIS A 42 0.91 -23.33 2.35
C HIS A 42 1.96 -22.22 2.38
N VAL A 43 1.76 -21.17 3.19
CA VAL A 43 2.66 -20.01 3.30
C VAL A 43 3.72 -20.14 4.39
N SER A 44 3.99 -21.35 4.88
CA SER A 44 5.16 -21.63 5.74
C SER A 44 6.42 -21.82 4.90
N GLU A 45 7.58 -21.52 5.49
CA GLU A 45 8.89 -21.70 4.85
C GLU A 45 9.01 -20.95 3.51
N ILE A 46 8.38 -19.80 3.42
CA ILE A 46 8.52 -18.91 2.26
C ILE A 46 9.48 -17.77 2.58
N ARG A 47 10.05 -17.23 1.54
CA ARG A 47 10.62 -15.90 1.51
C ARG A 47 9.69 -15.03 0.66
N GLY A 48 8.61 -14.60 1.28
CA GLY A 48 7.61 -13.78 0.63
C GLY A 48 8.14 -12.39 0.30
N HIS A 49 7.69 -11.82 -0.80
CA HIS A 49 8.12 -10.48 -1.21
C HIS A 49 6.98 -9.60 -1.67
N GLY A 50 5.88 -10.14 -2.12
CA GLY A 50 4.68 -9.40 -2.50
C GLY A 50 3.46 -10.31 -2.49
N ALA A 51 2.30 -9.70 -2.57
CA ALA A 51 1.04 -10.43 -2.66
C ALA A 51 -0.02 -9.62 -3.42
N ALA A 52 -1.07 -10.29 -3.90
CA ALA A 52 -2.20 -9.65 -4.54
C ALA A 52 -3.51 -10.29 -4.12
N TRP A 53 -4.52 -9.44 -3.91
CA TRP A 53 -5.90 -9.82 -3.66
C TRP A 53 -6.76 -9.59 -4.90
N GLY A 54 -7.69 -10.51 -5.18
CA GLY A 54 -8.67 -10.33 -6.24
C GLY A 54 -9.66 -11.48 -6.32
N ASP A 55 -10.92 -11.17 -6.52
CA ASP A 55 -11.98 -12.13 -6.79
C ASP A 55 -11.88 -12.60 -8.25
N VAL A 56 -11.12 -13.69 -8.48
CA VAL A 56 -10.79 -14.13 -9.85
C VAL A 56 -11.82 -15.07 -10.46
N ASP A 57 -12.71 -15.65 -9.68
CA ASP A 57 -13.77 -16.55 -10.16
C ASP A 57 -15.17 -15.94 -10.08
N GLY A 58 -15.30 -14.76 -9.46
CA GLY A 58 -16.53 -14.00 -9.41
C GLY A 58 -17.49 -14.48 -8.31
N ASP A 59 -16.99 -15.19 -7.30
CA ASP A 59 -17.79 -15.69 -6.18
C ASP A 59 -17.99 -14.67 -5.07
N GLY A 60 -17.30 -13.54 -5.16
CA GLY A 60 -17.35 -12.41 -4.24
C GLY A 60 -16.31 -12.47 -3.12
N TRP A 61 -15.47 -13.51 -3.03
CA TRP A 61 -14.41 -13.64 -2.05
C TRP A 61 -13.06 -13.36 -2.71
N ALA A 62 -12.26 -12.48 -2.11
CA ALA A 62 -10.96 -12.15 -2.66
C ALA A 62 -9.98 -13.30 -2.48
N ASP A 63 -9.43 -13.81 -3.58
CA ASP A 63 -8.36 -14.81 -3.61
C ASP A 63 -7.00 -14.16 -3.36
N LEU A 64 -6.00 -14.95 -2.98
CA LEU A 64 -4.67 -14.49 -2.62
C LEU A 64 -3.58 -15.10 -3.50
N TYR A 65 -2.82 -14.27 -4.21
CA TYR A 65 -1.56 -14.69 -4.84
C TYR A 65 -0.37 -14.21 -4.03
N VAL A 66 0.60 -15.10 -3.76
CA VAL A 66 1.80 -14.80 -2.98
C VAL A 66 3.04 -14.99 -3.83
N ALA A 67 3.77 -13.92 -4.04
CA ALA A 67 5.04 -13.90 -4.75
C ALA A 67 6.21 -14.14 -3.79
N THR A 68 7.15 -15.02 -4.17
CA THR A 68 8.25 -15.46 -3.32
C THR A 68 9.60 -15.41 -4.02
N PHE A 69 10.66 -15.31 -3.25
CA PHE A 69 12.03 -15.45 -3.73
C PHE A 69 12.48 -16.92 -3.68
N HIS A 70 11.91 -17.71 -4.57
CA HIS A 70 12.10 -19.16 -4.61
C HIS A 70 13.57 -19.60 -4.65
N ASN A 71 14.36 -18.96 -5.47
CA ASN A 71 15.79 -19.31 -5.63
C ASN A 71 16.69 -18.96 -4.44
N GLN A 72 16.11 -18.43 -3.36
CA GLN A 72 16.79 -18.22 -2.08
C GLN A 72 16.34 -19.23 -1.01
N GLY A 73 15.91 -20.43 -1.43
CA GLY A 73 15.49 -21.52 -0.53
C GLY A 73 14.00 -21.45 -0.13
N SER A 74 13.22 -20.58 -0.72
CA SER A 74 11.78 -20.49 -0.50
C SER A 74 11.00 -21.50 -1.34
N LYS A 75 9.75 -21.79 -0.96
CA LYS A 75 8.77 -22.37 -1.86
C LYS A 75 8.51 -21.41 -3.03
N ALA A 76 8.06 -21.97 -4.17
CA ALA A 76 7.63 -21.19 -5.33
C ALA A 76 6.43 -20.30 -5.01
N ASN A 77 6.13 -19.34 -5.91
CA ASN A 77 4.91 -18.56 -5.85
C ASN A 77 3.69 -19.46 -5.67
N MET A 78 2.65 -18.97 -5.04
CA MET A 78 1.45 -19.77 -4.79
C MET A 78 0.19 -18.95 -4.98
N PHE A 79 -0.84 -19.63 -5.43
CA PHE A 79 -2.18 -19.09 -5.57
C PHE A 79 -3.12 -19.82 -4.62
N LEU A 80 -3.88 -19.08 -3.82
CA LEU A 80 -4.77 -19.59 -2.79
C LEU A 80 -6.17 -19.05 -3.05
N ARG A 81 -7.12 -19.99 -3.24
CA ARG A 81 -8.54 -19.66 -3.35
C ARG A 81 -9.13 -19.36 -1.99
N ASN A 82 -9.91 -18.33 -1.91
CA ASN A 82 -10.70 -17.99 -0.74
C ASN A 82 -12.12 -18.50 -0.90
N VAL A 83 -12.49 -19.49 -0.15
CA VAL A 83 -13.84 -20.06 -0.14
C VAL A 83 -14.49 -19.77 1.21
N ASN A 84 -15.34 -18.75 1.25
CA ASN A 84 -16.03 -18.32 2.47
C ASN A 84 -15.06 -18.03 3.66
N GLY A 85 -13.99 -17.28 3.42
CA GLY A 85 -13.00 -16.92 4.42
C GLY A 85 -11.99 -18.03 4.75
N LYS A 86 -11.94 -19.10 3.94
CA LYS A 86 -10.99 -20.21 4.07
C LYS A 86 -10.15 -20.38 2.81
N PHE A 87 -8.85 -20.55 2.99
CA PHE A 87 -7.90 -20.64 1.89
C PHE A 87 -7.60 -22.09 1.51
N GLN A 88 -7.57 -22.35 0.21
CA GLN A 88 -7.18 -23.61 -0.36
C GLN A 88 -6.14 -23.38 -1.46
N LEU A 89 -5.09 -24.18 -1.47
CA LEU A 89 -4.07 -24.07 -2.52
C LEU A 89 -4.66 -24.47 -3.87
N ASP A 90 -4.60 -23.52 -4.82
CA ASP A 90 -5.07 -23.77 -6.18
C ASP A 90 -4.17 -24.82 -6.87
N PRO A 91 -4.73 -25.80 -7.60
CA PRO A 91 -3.96 -26.87 -8.23
C PRO A 91 -3.17 -26.45 -9.47
N GLN A 92 -3.36 -25.26 -10.02
CA GLN A 92 -2.71 -24.80 -11.25
C GLN A 92 -1.21 -24.60 -11.05
N GLU A 93 -0.43 -25.65 -11.31
CA GLU A 93 1.02 -25.66 -11.05
C GLU A 93 1.79 -24.60 -11.87
N HIS A 94 1.33 -24.24 -13.06
CA HIS A 94 1.98 -23.23 -13.89
C HIS A 94 1.94 -21.81 -13.28
N LEU A 95 1.05 -21.55 -12.32
CA LEU A 95 1.04 -20.32 -11.54
C LEU A 95 2.11 -20.31 -10.44
N ARG A 96 2.69 -21.46 -10.12
CA ARG A 96 3.77 -21.61 -9.14
C ARG A 96 5.11 -21.35 -9.80
N THR A 97 5.27 -20.15 -10.35
CA THR A 97 6.53 -19.77 -11.00
C THR A 97 7.69 -19.80 -10.01
N SER A 98 8.82 -20.33 -10.46
CA SER A 98 10.07 -20.30 -9.72
C SER A 98 10.90 -19.12 -10.18
N GLY A 99 11.53 -18.42 -9.25
CA GLY A 99 12.30 -17.21 -9.58
C GLY A 99 12.39 -16.28 -8.39
N MET A 100 12.44 -15.00 -8.64
CA MET A 100 12.33 -13.96 -7.61
C MET A 100 11.07 -13.15 -7.86
N GLY A 101 9.90 -13.75 -7.59
CA GLY A 101 8.62 -13.04 -7.64
C GLY A 101 8.63 -11.84 -6.70
N SER A 102 8.59 -10.64 -7.23
CA SER A 102 8.75 -9.42 -6.44
C SER A 102 7.44 -8.68 -6.19
N GLY A 103 6.49 -8.73 -7.10
CA GLY A 103 5.18 -8.10 -6.96
C GLY A 103 4.14 -8.82 -7.79
N ALA A 104 2.88 -8.59 -7.50
CA ALA A 104 1.77 -9.12 -8.28
C ALA A 104 0.57 -8.18 -8.22
N LEU A 105 -0.29 -8.25 -9.24
CA LEU A 105 -1.61 -7.64 -9.21
C LEU A 105 -2.59 -8.43 -10.09
N PHE A 106 -3.87 -8.29 -9.78
CA PHE A 106 -4.97 -8.77 -10.60
C PHE A 106 -5.64 -7.59 -11.32
N ALA A 107 -5.76 -7.67 -12.65
CA ALA A 107 -6.39 -6.61 -13.45
C ALA A 107 -7.16 -7.19 -14.66
N ASP A 108 -8.28 -6.58 -15.01
CA ASP A 108 -9.04 -6.92 -16.22
C ASP A 108 -8.52 -6.15 -17.42
N PHE A 109 -7.52 -6.69 -18.10
CA PHE A 109 -6.88 -6.04 -19.26
C PHE A 109 -7.74 -6.05 -20.53
N THR A 110 -8.90 -6.69 -20.51
CA THR A 110 -9.75 -6.84 -21.71
C THR A 110 -11.18 -6.36 -21.52
N ASN A 111 -11.50 -5.80 -20.35
CA ASN A 111 -12.85 -5.38 -19.96
C ASN A 111 -13.88 -6.55 -20.03
N SER A 112 -13.40 -7.76 -19.83
CA SER A 112 -14.22 -8.98 -19.88
C SER A 112 -14.97 -9.29 -18.59
N GLY A 113 -14.65 -8.60 -17.51
CA GLY A 113 -15.09 -8.89 -16.14
C GLY A 113 -14.29 -10.02 -15.47
N ARG A 114 -13.17 -10.43 -16.05
CA ARG A 114 -12.28 -11.45 -15.51
C ARG A 114 -10.92 -10.82 -15.19
N LEU A 115 -10.45 -11.06 -13.99
CA LEU A 115 -9.16 -10.55 -13.53
C LEU A 115 -8.03 -11.45 -14.01
N ASP A 116 -7.17 -10.92 -14.86
CA ASP A 116 -5.89 -11.52 -15.26
C ASP A 116 -4.85 -11.31 -14.13
N LEU A 117 -3.78 -12.11 -14.12
CA LEU A 117 -2.70 -12.01 -13.14
C LEU A 117 -1.41 -11.54 -13.80
N TYR A 118 -0.85 -10.44 -13.33
CA TYR A 118 0.51 -10.02 -13.67
C TYR A 118 1.44 -10.22 -12.48
N VAL A 119 2.62 -10.82 -12.74
CA VAL A 119 3.65 -11.08 -11.73
C VAL A 119 4.96 -10.44 -12.17
N SER A 120 5.46 -9.51 -11.36
CA SER A 120 6.79 -8.95 -11.53
C SER A 120 7.83 -9.89 -10.97
N ASN A 121 8.93 -10.08 -11.69
CA ASN A 121 10.07 -10.86 -11.23
C ASN A 121 11.32 -9.99 -11.25
N CYS A 122 12.15 -10.10 -10.23
CA CYS A 122 13.48 -9.51 -10.25
C CYS A 122 14.54 -10.58 -10.55
N SER A 123 15.63 -10.16 -11.13
CA SER A 123 16.75 -11.07 -11.41
C SER A 123 17.55 -11.36 -10.15
N HIS A 124 18.20 -12.49 -10.16
CA HIS A 124 19.16 -12.87 -9.12
C HIS A 124 20.47 -13.27 -9.77
N GLY A 125 21.56 -12.87 -9.19
CA GLY A 125 22.88 -13.27 -9.65
C GLY A 125 23.68 -12.14 -10.31
N LYS A 126 24.46 -12.46 -11.33
CA LYS A 126 25.32 -11.48 -11.99
C LYS A 126 24.46 -10.52 -12.80
N LYS A 127 24.44 -9.29 -12.38
CA LYS A 127 23.71 -8.18 -13.01
C LYS A 127 23.94 -8.15 -14.52
N GLY A 128 22.83 -8.21 -15.28
CA GLY A 128 22.85 -8.12 -16.74
C GLY A 128 23.21 -9.41 -17.47
N ASP A 129 23.22 -10.55 -16.77
CA ASP A 129 23.35 -11.86 -17.42
C ASP A 129 21.95 -12.45 -17.67
N PRO A 130 21.55 -12.66 -18.95
CA PRO A 130 20.24 -13.22 -19.29
C PRO A 130 19.94 -14.58 -18.65
N ALA A 131 20.98 -15.37 -18.33
CA ALA A 131 20.81 -16.67 -17.70
C ALA A 131 20.28 -16.58 -16.25
N PHE A 132 20.32 -15.40 -15.64
CA PHE A 132 19.83 -15.14 -14.29
C PHE A 132 18.60 -14.24 -14.24
N SER A 133 18.04 -13.87 -15.40
CA SER A 133 16.80 -13.09 -15.47
C SER A 133 15.60 -14.03 -15.54
N THR A 134 14.65 -13.82 -14.64
CA THR A 134 13.31 -14.40 -14.75
C THR A 134 12.39 -13.31 -15.29
N PRO A 135 11.86 -13.45 -16.51
CA PRO A 135 10.94 -12.46 -17.06
C PRO A 135 9.69 -12.30 -16.18
N ASN A 136 9.06 -11.13 -16.24
CA ASN A 136 7.72 -10.95 -15.69
C ASN A 136 6.75 -11.95 -16.34
N SER A 137 5.63 -12.21 -15.69
CA SER A 137 4.63 -13.16 -16.18
C SER A 137 3.26 -12.51 -16.28
N LEU A 138 2.52 -12.84 -17.34
CA LEU A 138 1.13 -12.45 -17.53
C LEU A 138 0.28 -13.70 -17.79
N PHE A 139 -0.71 -13.91 -16.95
CA PHE A 139 -1.63 -15.04 -17.02
C PHE A 139 -3.03 -14.51 -17.31
N ARG A 140 -3.60 -14.96 -18.44
CA ARG A 140 -4.97 -14.63 -18.84
C ARG A 140 -5.95 -15.53 -18.08
N ASN A 141 -6.99 -14.94 -17.51
CA ASN A 141 -8.09 -15.66 -16.89
C ASN A 141 -9.11 -16.11 -17.96
N ASP A 142 -9.21 -17.41 -18.17
CA ASP A 142 -10.12 -18.02 -19.14
C ASP A 142 -11.56 -18.18 -18.60
N GLY A 143 -11.78 -17.84 -17.33
CA GLY A 143 -13.04 -17.93 -16.60
C GLY A 143 -12.96 -18.88 -15.40
N GLY A 144 -13.73 -18.55 -14.34
CA GLY A 144 -13.72 -19.31 -13.08
C GLY A 144 -12.34 -19.41 -12.44
N GLY A 145 -11.47 -18.40 -12.66
CA GLY A 145 -10.10 -18.35 -12.15
C GLY A 145 -9.17 -19.43 -12.72
N THR A 146 -9.46 -19.95 -13.90
CA THR A 146 -8.53 -20.80 -14.66
C THR A 146 -7.65 -19.93 -15.54
N PHE A 147 -6.34 -20.12 -15.47
CA PHE A 147 -5.38 -19.25 -16.13
C PHE A 147 -4.60 -19.93 -17.26
N THR A 148 -4.25 -19.13 -18.27
CA THR A 148 -3.31 -19.51 -19.34
C THR A 148 -2.16 -18.54 -19.39
N ASP A 149 -0.92 -19.04 -19.44
CA ASP A 149 0.28 -18.20 -19.60
C ASP A 149 0.30 -17.57 -21.00
N VAL A 150 0.24 -16.24 -21.04
CA VAL A 150 0.32 -15.42 -22.26
C VAL A 150 1.54 -14.49 -22.25
N SER A 151 2.47 -14.67 -21.32
CA SER A 151 3.63 -13.81 -21.11
C SER A 151 4.43 -13.56 -22.38
N ARG A 152 4.82 -14.65 -23.05
CA ARG A 152 5.71 -14.58 -24.23
C ARG A 152 5.10 -13.80 -25.39
N GLN A 153 3.80 -13.87 -25.59
CA GLN A 153 3.12 -13.24 -26.71
C GLN A 153 2.58 -11.85 -26.38
N SER A 154 2.54 -11.48 -25.09
CA SER A 154 1.91 -10.24 -24.63
C SER A 154 2.69 -8.99 -25.04
N GLY A 155 4.00 -9.05 -25.09
CA GLY A 155 4.87 -7.87 -25.22
C GLY A 155 5.15 -7.14 -23.92
N ALA A 156 4.47 -7.48 -22.80
CA ALA A 156 4.63 -6.87 -21.48
C ALA A 156 5.62 -7.61 -20.56
N CYS A 157 6.21 -8.71 -21.04
CA CYS A 157 7.12 -9.55 -20.27
C CYS A 157 8.44 -9.77 -21.02
N PRO A 158 9.19 -8.71 -21.37
CA PRO A 158 10.44 -8.85 -22.12
C PRO A 158 11.50 -9.53 -21.26
N PRO A 159 12.35 -10.38 -21.86
CA PRO A 159 13.51 -10.93 -21.18
C PRO A 159 14.47 -9.79 -20.79
N LEU A 160 15.19 -9.91 -19.69
CA LEU A 160 16.18 -8.94 -19.19
C LEU A 160 15.62 -7.78 -18.37
N TYR A 161 14.32 -7.72 -18.13
CA TYR A 161 13.72 -6.70 -17.29
C TYR A 161 13.45 -7.25 -15.89
N GLU A 162 13.83 -6.48 -14.87
CA GLU A 162 13.63 -6.81 -13.47
C GLU A 162 12.48 -5.96 -12.92
N GLY A 163 11.29 -6.54 -12.82
CA GLY A 163 10.13 -5.85 -12.29
C GLY A 163 10.14 -5.78 -10.76
N ARG A 164 9.68 -4.66 -10.21
CA ARG A 164 9.40 -4.49 -8.77
C ARG A 164 7.96 -4.08 -8.56
N GLY A 165 7.71 -2.82 -8.28
CA GLY A 165 6.37 -2.27 -8.22
C GLY A 165 5.68 -2.32 -9.57
N VAL A 166 4.39 -2.54 -9.54
CA VAL A 166 3.52 -2.57 -10.71
C VAL A 166 2.19 -1.96 -10.37
N THR A 167 1.65 -1.15 -11.29
CA THR A 167 0.32 -0.57 -11.20
C THR A 167 -0.34 -0.53 -12.58
N VAL A 168 -1.61 -0.21 -12.64
CA VAL A 168 -2.36 -0.05 -13.88
C VAL A 168 -3.00 1.33 -13.94
N LEU A 169 -3.19 1.84 -15.15
CA LEU A 169 -3.84 3.11 -15.43
C LEU A 169 -4.41 3.05 -16.87
N ASP A 170 -5.35 3.91 -17.18
CA ASP A 170 -5.77 4.19 -18.56
C ASP A 170 -5.19 5.56 -18.93
N PHE A 171 -3.94 5.58 -19.45
CA PHE A 171 -3.23 6.85 -19.60
C PHE A 171 -3.66 7.66 -20.83
N ASP A 172 -4.24 7.04 -21.84
CA ASP A 172 -4.65 7.70 -23.09
C ASP A 172 -6.17 7.78 -23.28
N GLY A 173 -6.96 7.29 -22.30
CA GLY A 173 -8.41 7.40 -22.25
C GLY A 173 -9.13 6.49 -23.24
N ASP A 174 -8.48 5.41 -23.70
CA ASP A 174 -9.09 4.46 -24.64
C ASP A 174 -9.99 3.43 -23.94
N GLY A 175 -10.01 3.42 -22.61
CA GLY A 175 -10.85 2.55 -21.77
C GLY A 175 -10.25 1.19 -21.49
N LEU A 176 -9.03 0.91 -21.95
CA LEU A 176 -8.29 -0.29 -21.57
C LEU A 176 -7.27 0.06 -20.48
N LEU A 177 -7.02 -0.88 -19.57
CA LEU A 177 -5.98 -0.70 -18.57
C LEU A 177 -4.61 -0.95 -19.19
N ASP A 178 -3.75 0.05 -19.11
CA ASP A 178 -2.34 -0.03 -19.42
C ASP A 178 -1.56 -0.52 -18.20
N LEU A 179 -0.35 -1.01 -18.43
CA LEU A 179 0.49 -1.57 -17.39
C LEU A 179 1.74 -0.70 -17.18
N LEU A 180 1.95 -0.24 -15.97
CA LEU A 180 3.14 0.50 -15.58
C LEU A 180 3.95 -0.32 -14.59
N THR A 181 5.20 -0.61 -14.93
CA THR A 181 6.13 -1.34 -14.05
C THR A 181 7.30 -0.45 -13.65
N CYS A 182 7.74 -0.60 -12.42
CA CYS A 182 8.98 -0.03 -11.95
C CYS A 182 10.08 -1.07 -12.07
N GLU A 183 11.16 -0.74 -12.75
CA GLU A 183 12.25 -1.65 -12.97
C GLU A 183 13.47 -1.24 -12.15
N GLN A 184 13.92 -2.16 -11.34
CA GLN A 184 15.17 -2.03 -10.63
C GLN A 184 16.28 -2.55 -11.54
N TYR A 185 16.97 -1.60 -12.22
CA TYR A 185 17.98 -1.86 -13.13
C TYR A 185 19.32 -2.24 -12.66
N TYR A 186 20.04 -2.97 -13.36
CA TYR A 186 21.49 -3.07 -13.14
C TYR A 186 22.37 -3.55 -14.29
N SER A 187 22.22 -3.10 -15.51
CA SER A 187 23.26 -3.25 -16.50
C SER A 187 23.70 -1.91 -17.09
N PRO A 188 24.98 -1.52 -17.00
CA PRO A 188 25.43 -0.31 -17.70
C PRO A 188 25.19 -0.35 -19.20
N LYS A 189 24.82 -1.50 -19.74
CA LYS A 189 24.56 -1.72 -21.17
C LYS A 189 23.07 -1.69 -21.55
N VAL A 190 22.16 -1.85 -20.58
CA VAL A 190 20.73 -1.85 -20.81
C VAL A 190 20.14 -0.66 -20.05
N LYS A 191 19.66 0.34 -20.76
CA LYS A 191 18.95 1.45 -20.16
C LYS A 191 17.54 0.95 -19.85
N VAL A 192 17.25 0.63 -18.61
CA VAL A 192 15.92 0.34 -18.09
C VAL A 192 15.41 1.55 -17.31
N GLY A 193 14.14 1.75 -17.33
CA GLY A 193 13.42 2.78 -16.59
C GLY A 193 12.02 2.27 -16.29
N PRO A 194 11.13 3.11 -15.76
CA PRO A 194 9.74 2.74 -15.66
C PRO A 194 9.25 2.34 -17.04
N ALA A 195 8.60 1.20 -17.14
CA ALA A 195 8.07 0.71 -18.39
C ALA A 195 6.55 0.88 -18.43
N LEU A 196 6.07 1.78 -19.27
CA LEU A 196 4.66 1.94 -19.57
C LEU A 196 4.34 1.13 -20.83
N TYR A 197 3.52 0.10 -20.64
CA TYR A 197 3.05 -0.78 -21.69
C TYR A 197 1.62 -0.39 -22.05
N ARG A 198 1.44 0.23 -23.22
CA ARG A 198 0.11 0.52 -23.75
C ARG A 198 -0.60 -0.77 -24.12
N ASN A 199 -1.83 -0.93 -23.67
CA ASN A 199 -2.68 -2.05 -23.99
C ASN A 199 -3.28 -1.89 -25.39
N LEU A 200 -3.05 -2.86 -26.25
CA LEU A 200 -3.56 -2.90 -27.62
C LEU A 200 -4.80 -3.82 -27.76
N GLY A 201 -5.36 -4.25 -26.61
CA GLY A 201 -6.40 -5.28 -26.54
C GLY A 201 -5.86 -6.70 -26.73
N ARG A 202 -6.71 -7.69 -26.36
CA ARG A 202 -6.41 -9.12 -26.51
C ARG A 202 -5.07 -9.53 -25.88
N HIS A 203 -4.73 -8.98 -24.70
CA HIS A 203 -3.48 -9.21 -23.95
C HIS A 203 -2.21 -8.90 -24.77
N ARG A 204 -2.26 -7.89 -25.65
CA ARG A 204 -1.12 -7.40 -26.43
C ARG A 204 -0.76 -6.01 -25.94
N PHE A 205 0.52 -5.78 -25.73
CA PHE A 205 1.05 -4.54 -25.19
C PHE A 205 2.26 -4.04 -25.99
N GLU A 206 2.41 -2.72 -26.03
CA GLU A 206 3.57 -2.03 -26.62
C GLU A 206 4.24 -1.14 -25.57
N ASN A 207 5.54 -1.26 -25.39
CA ASN A 207 6.28 -0.33 -24.54
C ASN A 207 6.34 1.05 -25.22
N VAL A 208 5.73 2.04 -24.58
CA VAL A 208 5.63 3.41 -25.10
C VAL A 208 6.38 4.43 -24.26
N SER A 209 7.12 4.02 -23.22
CA SER A 209 7.74 4.89 -22.20
C SER A 209 8.47 6.09 -22.78
N GLU A 210 9.40 5.88 -23.70
CA GLU A 210 10.14 6.99 -24.35
C GLU A 210 9.23 7.87 -25.22
N LYS A 211 8.29 7.23 -25.95
CA LYS A 211 7.36 7.94 -26.83
C LYS A 211 6.49 8.93 -26.06
N VAL A 212 6.14 8.57 -24.82
CA VAL A 212 5.24 9.38 -23.98
C VAL A 212 5.99 10.35 -23.06
N GLY A 213 7.33 10.33 -23.03
CA GLY A 213 8.14 11.27 -22.26
C GLY A 213 8.55 10.79 -20.86
N LEU A 214 8.43 9.50 -20.56
CA LEU A 214 8.95 8.96 -19.31
C LEU A 214 10.48 8.81 -19.34
N PRO A 215 11.16 8.89 -18.17
CA PRO A 215 12.61 8.89 -18.12
C PRO A 215 13.21 7.52 -18.43
N VAL A 216 14.30 7.51 -19.18
CA VAL A 216 15.09 6.31 -19.45
C VAL A 216 16.24 6.22 -18.46
N GLY A 217 16.48 5.03 -17.91
CA GLY A 217 17.57 4.81 -16.95
C GLY A 217 17.26 5.26 -15.51
N PHE A 218 16.00 5.50 -15.20
CA PHE A 218 15.53 5.84 -13.88
C PHE A 218 15.09 4.57 -13.14
N GLY A 219 15.97 4.04 -12.31
CA GLY A 219 15.67 2.84 -11.49
C GLY A 219 14.91 3.19 -10.21
N GLY A 220 13.89 2.42 -9.90
CA GLY A 220 13.09 2.61 -8.70
C GLY A 220 12.50 1.32 -8.15
N LEU A 221 11.73 1.43 -7.08
CA LEU A 221 11.10 0.30 -6.41
C LEU A 221 9.57 0.36 -6.46
N CYS A 222 8.99 1.54 -6.67
CA CYS A 222 7.55 1.73 -6.71
C CYS A 222 7.14 2.73 -7.79
N VAL A 223 6.01 2.46 -8.40
CA VAL A 223 5.29 3.36 -9.31
C VAL A 223 3.86 3.48 -8.84
N LEU A 224 3.29 4.67 -8.97
CA LEU A 224 1.89 4.92 -8.66
C LEU A 224 1.26 5.71 -9.80
N ALA A 225 -0.05 5.53 -9.96
CA ALA A 225 -0.85 6.34 -10.87
C ALA A 225 -2.01 6.96 -10.08
N SER A 226 -2.21 8.26 -10.20
CA SER A 226 -3.34 9.00 -9.62
C SER A 226 -3.43 10.39 -10.24
N ASP A 227 -4.63 10.96 -10.32
CA ASP A 227 -4.86 12.33 -10.75
C ASP A 227 -4.42 13.32 -9.65
N MET A 228 -3.13 13.72 -9.70
CA MET A 228 -2.49 14.56 -8.69
C MET A 228 -2.73 16.06 -8.90
N ASN A 229 -3.18 16.47 -10.09
CA ASN A 229 -3.46 17.87 -10.42
C ASN A 229 -4.94 18.14 -10.63
N ALA A 230 -5.83 17.17 -10.36
CA ALA A 230 -7.28 17.25 -10.46
C ALA A 230 -7.78 17.65 -11.86
N ASP A 231 -7.08 17.23 -12.92
CA ASP A 231 -7.50 17.48 -14.31
C ASP A 231 -8.25 16.28 -14.93
N GLY A 232 -8.39 15.18 -14.18
CA GLY A 232 -9.10 13.97 -14.56
C GLY A 232 -8.24 12.95 -15.31
N TRP A 233 -6.94 13.20 -15.49
CA TRP A 233 -6.01 12.28 -16.13
C TRP A 233 -5.02 11.69 -15.12
N PRO A 234 -4.68 10.40 -15.24
CA PRO A 234 -3.74 9.79 -14.29
C PRO A 234 -2.32 10.30 -14.52
N ASP A 235 -1.74 10.87 -13.47
CA ASP A 235 -0.34 11.24 -13.36
C ASP A 235 0.49 10.08 -12.83
N ILE A 236 1.81 10.12 -12.97
CA ILE A 236 2.71 9.05 -12.56
C ILE A 236 3.71 9.55 -11.52
N PHE A 237 3.69 8.94 -10.33
CA PHE A 237 4.76 9.10 -9.35
C PHE A 237 5.76 7.96 -9.46
N LEU A 238 7.04 8.31 -9.56
CA LEU A 238 8.18 7.38 -9.63
C LEU A 238 9.03 7.48 -8.38
N SER A 239 9.06 6.41 -7.59
CA SER A 239 9.98 6.28 -6.48
C SER A 239 11.36 5.89 -6.99
N SER A 240 12.38 6.66 -6.62
CA SER A 240 13.78 6.38 -6.98
C SER A 240 14.52 5.68 -5.86
N GLY A 241 15.29 4.66 -6.18
CA GLY A 241 16.21 4.02 -5.25
C GLY A 241 17.38 4.92 -4.80
N ALA A 242 17.55 6.09 -5.42
CA ALA A 242 18.57 7.09 -5.08
C ALA A 242 18.01 8.31 -4.33
N GLY A 243 16.72 8.29 -3.91
CA GLY A 243 16.09 9.39 -3.19
C GLY A 243 15.63 10.56 -4.06
N GLU A 244 15.70 10.44 -5.38
CA GLU A 244 15.26 11.47 -6.33
C GLU A 244 13.90 11.11 -6.93
N HIS A 245 12.85 11.15 -6.12
CA HIS A 245 11.50 10.87 -6.59
C HIS A 245 11.03 11.90 -7.61
N ARG A 246 10.18 11.48 -8.53
CA ARG A 246 9.64 12.35 -9.60
C ARG A 246 8.16 12.14 -9.78
N LEU A 247 7.47 13.24 -10.09
CA LEU A 247 6.08 13.26 -10.50
C LEU A 247 5.99 13.68 -11.97
N TYR A 248 5.30 12.90 -12.78
CA TYR A 248 5.05 13.19 -14.19
C TYR A 248 3.57 13.43 -14.40
N LEU A 249 3.21 14.61 -14.91
CA LEU A 249 1.83 14.99 -15.20
C LEU A 249 1.46 14.59 -16.62
N ASN A 250 0.30 13.98 -16.77
CA ASN A 250 -0.34 13.65 -18.04
C ASN A 250 -0.89 14.94 -18.68
N ASP A 251 -0.70 15.13 -19.97
CA ASP A 251 -1.20 16.30 -20.71
C ASP A 251 -2.61 16.10 -21.30
N GLY A 252 -3.25 14.97 -21.00
CA GLY A 252 -4.54 14.58 -21.57
C GLY A 252 -4.49 14.22 -23.06
N LYS A 253 -3.30 14.10 -23.63
CA LYS A 253 -3.06 13.73 -25.04
C LYS A 253 -2.07 12.58 -25.17
N GLY A 254 -1.89 11.83 -24.07
CA GLY A 254 -1.01 10.67 -24.00
C GLY A 254 0.48 11.01 -23.89
N LYS A 255 0.83 12.17 -23.32
CA LYS A 255 2.22 12.56 -23.02
C LYS A 255 2.37 12.96 -21.57
N PHE A 256 3.56 12.70 -21.04
CA PHE A 256 3.93 13.05 -19.67
C PHE A 256 5.03 14.11 -19.68
N ARG A 257 4.95 15.03 -18.72
CA ARG A 257 5.99 16.00 -18.39
C ARG A 257 6.28 15.97 -16.89
N GLU A 258 7.52 16.19 -16.52
CA GLU A 258 7.86 16.30 -15.09
C GLU A 258 7.14 17.51 -14.45
N ALA A 259 6.57 17.32 -13.26
CA ALA A 259 5.91 18.37 -12.51
C ALA A 259 6.94 19.37 -11.95
N PRO A 260 6.86 20.67 -12.27
CA PRO A 260 7.84 21.63 -11.82
C PRO A 260 7.93 21.75 -10.30
N GLY A 261 9.15 21.75 -9.74
CA GLY A 261 9.43 21.99 -8.33
C GLY A 261 9.12 20.82 -7.38
N THR A 262 8.52 19.74 -7.88
CA THR A 262 8.17 18.59 -7.02
C THR A 262 9.38 17.73 -6.69
N SER A 263 10.34 17.59 -7.59
CA SER A 263 11.56 16.82 -7.38
C SER A 263 12.42 17.32 -6.21
N ASP A 264 12.44 18.63 -5.95
CA ASP A 264 13.17 19.20 -4.82
C ASP A 264 12.48 18.89 -3.49
N VAL A 265 11.14 18.97 -3.44
CA VAL A 265 10.34 18.62 -2.25
C VAL A 265 10.43 17.13 -1.94
N PHE A 266 10.36 16.30 -2.96
CA PHE A 266 10.42 14.85 -2.80
C PHE A 266 11.84 14.30 -2.64
N ARG A 267 12.85 15.15 -2.73
CA ARG A 267 14.24 14.72 -2.53
C ARG A 267 14.43 14.21 -1.11
N TRP A 268 14.78 12.95 -1.03
CA TRP A 268 15.04 12.29 0.23
C TRP A 268 16.49 11.82 0.26
N THR A 269 17.27 12.50 1.04
CA THR A 269 18.65 12.12 1.34
C THR A 269 18.80 11.92 2.84
N ASN A 270 19.46 10.86 3.25
CA ASN A 270 19.88 10.69 4.62
C ASN A 270 21.35 11.10 4.79
N ALA A 271 21.77 11.27 6.05
CA ALA A 271 23.11 11.72 6.37
C ALA A 271 24.25 10.81 5.85
N ASN A 272 23.92 9.59 5.43
CA ASN A 272 24.88 8.58 4.97
C ASN A 272 24.81 8.31 3.45
N GLY A 273 23.93 8.96 2.70
CA GLY A 273 23.77 8.75 1.27
C GLY A 273 23.33 7.32 0.88
N GLU A 274 22.78 6.57 1.82
CA GLU A 274 22.31 5.19 1.63
C GLU A 274 20.78 5.11 1.59
N ASP A 275 20.12 6.15 1.12
CA ASP A 275 18.68 6.16 0.98
C ASP A 275 18.22 5.15 -0.04
N THR A 276 17.28 4.34 0.38
CA THR A 276 16.57 3.45 -0.51
C THR A 276 15.08 3.60 -0.22
N PRO A 277 14.44 4.66 -0.71
CA PRO A 277 13.00 4.76 -0.68
C PRO A 277 12.38 3.55 -1.37
N ALA A 278 11.20 3.16 -0.94
CA ALA A 278 10.61 1.92 -1.44
C ALA A 278 9.17 2.14 -1.91
N GLY A 279 8.20 1.62 -1.20
CA GLY A 279 6.80 1.72 -1.55
C GLY A 279 6.22 3.11 -1.26
N ALA A 280 5.10 3.39 -1.87
CA ALA A 280 4.36 4.62 -1.66
C ALA A 280 2.85 4.38 -1.76
N CYS A 281 2.06 5.26 -1.15
CA CYS A 281 0.61 5.23 -1.20
C CYS A 281 0.07 6.66 -1.29
N ILE A 282 -1.03 6.82 -2.01
CA ILE A 282 -1.70 8.10 -2.23
C ILE A 282 -3.11 8.03 -1.66
N ALA A 283 -3.48 8.98 -0.80
CA ALA A 283 -4.84 9.20 -0.33
C ALA A 283 -4.97 10.58 0.33
N ASP A 284 -6.18 11.08 0.45
CA ASP A 284 -6.51 12.31 1.17
C ASP A 284 -6.51 12.05 2.68
N VAL A 285 -5.45 12.46 3.40
CA VAL A 285 -5.32 12.20 4.84
C VAL A 285 -5.88 13.32 5.71
N ASN A 286 -6.22 14.47 5.12
CA ASN A 286 -6.72 15.64 5.84
C ASN A 286 -8.15 16.06 5.47
N ARG A 287 -8.81 15.31 4.57
CA ARG A 287 -10.18 15.51 4.07
C ARG A 287 -10.36 16.83 3.32
N ASP A 288 -9.35 17.31 2.61
CA ASP A 288 -9.44 18.49 1.74
C ASP A 288 -9.80 18.16 0.29
N GLY A 289 -9.89 16.87 -0.06
CA GLY A 289 -10.24 16.37 -1.38
C GLY A 289 -9.07 16.26 -2.33
N LEU A 290 -7.85 16.56 -1.88
CA LEU A 290 -6.61 16.44 -2.66
C LEU A 290 -5.79 15.21 -2.21
N PRO A 291 -5.07 14.56 -3.13
CA PRO A 291 -4.31 13.35 -2.81
C PRO A 291 -2.97 13.68 -2.17
N ASP A 292 -2.75 13.21 -0.93
CA ASP A 292 -1.46 13.27 -0.24
C ASP A 292 -0.62 12.04 -0.55
N LEU A 293 0.70 12.11 -0.30
CA LEU A 293 1.64 11.06 -0.64
C LEU A 293 2.41 10.60 0.60
N VAL A 294 2.40 9.29 0.87
CA VAL A 294 3.27 8.65 1.86
C VAL A 294 4.30 7.78 1.16
N VAL A 295 5.55 7.86 1.59
CA VAL A 295 6.67 7.08 1.03
C VAL A 295 7.38 6.31 2.14
N GLY A 296 7.48 4.99 1.98
CA GLY A 296 8.22 4.09 2.84
C GLY A 296 9.70 3.98 2.47
N HIS A 297 10.49 3.27 3.28
CA HIS A 297 11.92 3.13 3.04
C HIS A 297 12.43 1.71 3.24
N HIS A 298 13.39 1.32 2.43
CA HIS A 298 14.15 0.08 2.56
C HIS A 298 15.59 0.37 2.98
N PHE A 299 15.77 1.33 3.92
CA PHE A 299 17.08 1.78 4.34
C PHE A 299 17.93 0.63 4.88
N LYS A 300 19.24 0.66 4.65
CA LYS A 300 20.13 -0.48 4.89
C LYS A 300 20.33 -0.79 6.37
N THR A 301 20.50 0.26 7.20
CA THR A 301 20.81 0.13 8.63
C THR A 301 19.98 1.09 9.50
N PRO A 302 18.64 1.01 9.48
CA PRO A 302 17.79 1.95 10.22
C PRO A 302 17.94 1.83 11.74
N TRP A 303 18.41 0.70 12.24
CA TRP A 303 18.73 0.50 13.66
C TRP A 303 19.94 1.29 14.13
N VAL A 304 20.82 1.74 13.24
CA VAL A 304 21.92 2.66 13.54
C VAL A 304 21.49 4.10 13.38
N ASN A 305 20.86 4.41 12.27
CA ASN A 305 20.37 5.74 11.89
C ASN A 305 18.87 5.65 11.58
N PRO A 306 18.00 5.83 12.56
CA PRO A 306 16.55 5.75 12.36
C PRO A 306 16.07 6.75 11.32
N VAL A 307 15.15 6.31 10.46
CA VAL A 307 14.58 7.12 9.38
C VAL A 307 13.05 7.02 9.45
N PRO A 308 12.30 8.13 9.41
CA PRO A 308 10.84 8.07 9.33
C PRO A 308 10.41 7.67 7.92
N ILE A 309 9.19 7.16 7.77
CA ILE A 309 8.47 7.25 6.50
C ILE A 309 8.21 8.73 6.22
N ARG A 310 8.01 9.12 4.96
CA ARG A 310 7.75 10.52 4.60
C ARG A 310 6.28 10.73 4.28
N LEU A 311 5.73 11.85 4.75
CA LEU A 311 4.39 12.33 4.42
C LEU A 311 4.50 13.69 3.73
N TYR A 312 4.07 13.72 2.48
CA TYR A 312 4.00 14.93 1.66
C TYR A 312 2.55 15.35 1.52
N LEU A 313 2.19 16.46 2.16
CA LEU A 313 0.84 17.02 2.11
C LEU A 313 0.67 17.84 0.83
N HIS A 314 -0.41 17.58 0.11
CA HIS A 314 -0.78 18.36 -1.06
C HIS A 314 -1.26 19.76 -0.65
N ARG A 315 -0.65 20.82 -1.18
CA ARG A 315 -0.92 22.23 -0.81
C ARG A 315 -1.73 23.00 -1.86
N GLY A 316 -2.34 22.29 -2.78
CA GLY A 316 -3.18 22.87 -3.83
C GLY A 316 -2.52 22.86 -5.21
N ILE A 317 -3.27 23.33 -6.18
CA ILE A 317 -2.93 23.29 -7.59
C ILE A 317 -2.84 24.72 -8.12
N LYS A 318 -1.73 25.04 -8.76
CA LYS A 318 -1.53 26.36 -9.38
C LYS A 318 -1.11 26.18 -10.85
N ASN A 319 -1.90 26.73 -11.75
CA ASN A 319 -1.67 26.62 -13.21
C ASN A 319 -1.52 25.16 -13.67
N GLY A 320 -2.35 24.25 -13.15
CA GLY A 320 -2.33 22.83 -13.47
C GLY A 320 -1.10 22.06 -12.92
N ASN A 321 -0.36 22.64 -11.96
CA ASN A 321 0.75 21.99 -11.29
C ASN A 321 0.41 21.81 -9.79
N PRO A 322 0.50 20.61 -9.24
CA PRO A 322 0.34 20.37 -7.82
C PRO A 322 1.55 20.88 -7.04
N SER A 323 1.34 21.25 -5.79
CA SER A 323 2.40 21.62 -4.86
C SER A 323 2.31 20.78 -3.60
N PHE A 324 3.45 20.40 -3.05
CA PHE A 324 3.56 19.54 -1.87
C PHE A 324 4.45 20.17 -0.80
N GLU A 325 4.24 19.75 0.44
CA GLU A 325 5.09 20.08 1.58
C GLU A 325 5.41 18.81 2.36
N ASP A 326 6.67 18.60 2.71
CA ASP A 326 7.08 17.55 3.65
C ASP A 326 6.66 17.96 5.06
N ILE A 327 5.64 17.29 5.59
CA ILE A 327 5.11 17.53 6.93
C ILE A 327 5.42 16.40 7.91
N THR A 328 6.31 15.49 7.56
CA THR A 328 6.64 14.26 8.29
C THR A 328 6.78 14.48 9.80
N GLU A 329 7.69 15.38 10.18
CA GLU A 329 7.94 15.68 11.59
C GLU A 329 6.77 16.42 12.23
N ALA A 330 6.23 17.42 11.52
CA ALA A 330 5.10 18.22 12.00
C ALA A 330 3.83 17.38 12.19
N ALA A 331 3.64 16.36 11.36
CA ALA A 331 2.54 15.41 11.48
C ALA A 331 2.72 14.38 12.62
N GLY A 332 3.90 14.27 13.22
CA GLY A 332 4.18 13.34 14.33
C GLY A 332 4.77 11.99 13.92
N LEU A 333 5.18 11.82 12.66
CA LEU A 333 5.80 10.58 12.20
C LEU A 333 7.24 10.47 12.70
N GLN A 334 7.46 9.57 13.65
CA GLN A 334 8.76 9.41 14.31
C GLN A 334 9.70 8.50 13.48
N PRO A 335 11.03 8.71 13.61
CA PRO A 335 12.01 7.83 12.96
C PRO A 335 11.88 6.38 13.40
N LEU A 336 11.86 5.47 12.43
CA LEU A 336 11.77 4.03 12.63
C LEU A 336 13.16 3.40 12.68
N ARG A 337 13.36 2.50 13.62
CA ARG A 337 14.61 1.71 13.76
C ARG A 337 14.58 0.41 12.97
N MET A 338 13.61 0.25 12.11
CA MET A 338 13.41 -0.91 11.26
C MET A 338 13.09 -0.45 9.82
N LYS A 339 13.31 -1.32 8.85
CA LYS A 339 12.87 -1.08 7.47
C LYS A 339 11.36 -1.04 7.39
N ALA A 340 10.83 -0.11 6.65
CA ALA A 340 9.41 0.08 6.40
C ALA A 340 9.16 0.28 4.89
N PRO A 341 9.43 -0.73 4.05
CA PRO A 341 9.31 -0.57 2.60
C PRO A 341 7.87 -0.48 2.11
N HIS A 342 6.94 -1.13 2.79
CA HIS A 342 5.53 -1.07 2.44
C HIS A 342 4.81 -0.08 3.35
N VAL A 343 3.96 0.74 2.75
CA VAL A 343 3.09 1.70 3.41
C VAL A 343 1.71 1.67 2.77
N GLU A 344 0.67 1.70 3.56
CA GLU A 344 -0.70 1.90 3.08
C GLU A 344 -1.42 2.94 3.92
N ILE A 345 -2.30 3.70 3.27
CA ILE A 345 -3.20 4.66 3.90
C ILE A 345 -4.60 4.03 3.88
N GLN A 346 -5.13 3.65 5.04
CA GLN A 346 -6.41 2.97 5.20
C GLN A 346 -7.07 3.38 6.52
N ASP A 347 -8.39 3.31 6.59
CA ASP A 347 -9.13 3.54 7.83
C ASP A 347 -9.36 2.19 8.53
N PHE A 348 -8.53 1.87 9.53
CA PHE A 348 -8.54 0.57 10.19
C PHE A 348 -9.55 0.45 11.34
N ASP A 349 -10.03 1.54 11.91
CA ASP A 349 -11.05 1.53 12.96
C ASP A 349 -12.39 2.17 12.53
N ASN A 350 -12.52 2.42 11.23
CA ASN A 350 -13.74 2.96 10.63
C ASN A 350 -14.22 4.28 11.25
N ASP A 351 -13.30 5.09 11.79
CA ASP A 351 -13.67 6.40 12.39
C ASP A 351 -13.79 7.53 11.36
N GLY A 352 -13.47 7.22 10.11
CA GLY A 352 -13.51 8.13 8.96
C GLY A 352 -12.21 8.87 8.73
N TRP A 353 -11.16 8.69 9.55
CA TRP A 353 -9.83 9.27 9.34
C TRP A 353 -8.86 8.20 8.88
N PRO A 354 -8.27 8.33 7.68
CA PRO A 354 -7.36 7.30 7.18
C PRO A 354 -6.05 7.29 7.95
N ASP A 355 -5.68 6.11 8.45
CA ASP A 355 -4.45 5.83 9.18
C ASP A 355 -3.32 5.44 8.22
N ILE A 356 -2.08 5.38 8.72
CA ILE A 356 -0.93 4.92 7.93
C ILE A 356 -0.38 3.64 8.56
N SER A 357 -0.44 2.52 7.85
CA SER A 357 0.22 1.27 8.23
C SER A 357 1.59 1.14 7.56
N VAL A 358 2.49 0.45 8.23
CA VAL A 358 3.84 0.12 7.71
C VAL A 358 4.13 -1.36 7.91
N SER A 359 5.05 -1.92 7.13
CA SER A 359 5.41 -3.35 7.16
C SER A 359 6.27 -3.75 8.37
N ILE A 360 5.90 -3.31 9.55
CA ILE A 360 6.54 -3.65 10.82
C ILE A 360 5.49 -4.26 11.75
N VAL A 361 5.83 -5.38 12.37
CA VAL A 361 5.00 -6.00 13.40
C VAL A 361 5.81 -6.09 14.68
N LYS A 362 5.24 -5.63 15.77
CA LYS A 362 5.76 -5.76 17.12
C LYS A 362 4.98 -6.86 17.85
N PHE A 363 5.62 -7.52 18.80
CA PHE A 363 4.98 -8.63 19.53
C PHE A 363 4.91 -8.33 21.02
N LYS A 364 3.76 -8.63 21.61
CA LYS A 364 3.53 -8.60 23.05
C LYS A 364 2.88 -9.92 23.47
N ASP A 365 3.47 -10.60 24.42
CA ASP A 365 2.96 -11.88 24.94
C ASP A 365 2.67 -12.90 23.81
N GLY A 366 3.51 -12.89 22.76
CA GLY A 366 3.37 -13.72 21.57
C GLY A 366 2.31 -13.28 20.57
N GLN A 367 1.56 -12.22 20.85
CA GLN A 367 0.56 -11.66 19.95
C GLN A 367 1.17 -10.62 19.02
N PRO A 368 0.86 -10.66 17.71
CA PRO A 368 1.33 -9.68 16.75
C PRO A 368 0.54 -8.38 16.82
N HIS A 369 1.25 -7.26 16.75
CA HIS A 369 0.69 -5.92 16.69
C HIS A 369 1.31 -5.19 15.49
N PRO A 370 0.58 -4.99 14.38
CA PRO A 370 1.07 -4.22 13.25
C PRO A 370 1.29 -2.76 13.66
N LEU A 371 2.34 -2.16 13.14
CA LEU A 371 2.63 -0.75 13.39
C LEU A 371 1.73 0.11 12.51
N ILE A 372 0.83 0.83 13.14
CA ILE A 372 -0.11 1.76 12.51
C ILE A 372 0.05 3.12 13.17
N TYR A 373 0.18 4.17 12.37
CA TYR A 373 0.04 5.53 12.82
C TYR A 373 -1.42 5.94 12.71
N LYS A 374 -2.10 6.04 13.88
CA LYS A 374 -3.49 6.48 13.93
C LYS A 374 -3.58 7.96 13.60
N ASN A 375 -4.50 8.28 12.69
CA ASN A 375 -4.85 9.66 12.36
C ASN A 375 -5.73 10.26 13.46
N LEU A 376 -5.29 11.35 14.05
CA LEU A 376 -6.02 12.07 15.10
C LEU A 376 -6.83 13.27 14.56
N GLY A 377 -7.01 13.34 13.25
CA GLY A 377 -7.63 14.46 12.55
C GLY A 377 -6.69 15.65 12.36
N VAL A 378 -7.27 16.76 11.91
CA VAL A 378 -6.54 18.00 11.60
C VAL A 378 -6.50 18.91 12.82
N ARG A 379 -5.28 19.39 13.17
CA ARG A 379 -5.05 20.41 14.20
C ARG A 379 -4.08 21.45 13.64
N ASP A 380 -4.45 22.73 13.78
CA ASP A 380 -3.67 23.86 13.24
C ASP A 380 -3.37 23.74 11.74
N GLY A 381 -4.34 23.21 10.96
CA GLY A 381 -4.26 23.04 9.52
C GLY A 381 -3.36 21.88 9.05
N LEU A 382 -2.94 21.00 9.95
CA LEU A 382 -2.12 19.81 9.65
C LEU A 382 -2.75 18.54 10.20
N PRO A 383 -2.74 17.44 9.46
CA PRO A 383 -3.08 16.13 9.99
C PRO A 383 -2.08 15.73 11.08
N ARG A 384 -2.55 15.04 12.09
CA ARG A 384 -1.74 14.57 13.22
C ARG A 384 -1.82 13.08 13.35
N PHE A 385 -0.67 12.44 13.45
CA PHE A 385 -0.56 11.00 13.59
C PHE A 385 0.13 10.63 14.89
N GLN A 386 -0.27 9.52 15.44
CA GLN A 386 0.36 8.93 16.62
C GLN A 386 0.59 7.44 16.38
N GLU A 387 1.80 6.97 16.70
CA GLU A 387 2.08 5.54 16.71
C GLU A 387 1.13 4.83 17.68
N ALA A 388 0.30 3.96 17.14
CA ALA A 388 -0.72 3.24 17.87
C ALA A 388 -0.31 1.78 18.06
N VAL A 389 0.81 1.56 18.74
CA VAL A 389 1.32 0.24 18.99
C VAL A 389 1.53 0.01 20.48
N TRP A 390 1.00 -1.10 20.95
CA TRP A 390 1.25 -1.63 22.27
C TRP A 390 2.62 -2.32 22.37
N ALA A 391 3.58 -1.81 21.68
CA ALA A 391 4.82 -2.51 21.64
C ALA A 391 5.64 -2.33 22.87
N VAL A 392 6.07 -3.41 23.31
CA VAL A 392 6.75 -3.62 24.58
C VAL A 392 8.25 -3.51 24.43
N ASN A 393 8.76 -3.69 23.24
CA ASN A 393 10.18 -3.73 23.02
C ASN A 393 10.57 -2.84 21.87
N ASP A 394 11.24 -1.77 22.22
CA ASP A 394 12.04 -1.06 21.24
C ASP A 394 13.23 -1.90 20.86
N PHE A 395 13.37 -2.04 19.63
CA PHE A 395 14.45 -2.68 18.96
C PHE A 395 15.26 -1.63 18.22
N PRO A 396 16.49 -1.86 18.01
CA PRO A 396 17.49 -2.69 18.66
C PRO A 396 18.09 -2.03 19.90
N ASP A 397 18.74 -2.82 20.74
CA ASP A 397 19.49 -2.30 21.88
C ASP A 397 20.84 -1.66 21.47
N ALA A 398 21.63 -1.19 22.47
CA ALA A 398 22.90 -0.52 22.20
C ALA A 398 23.94 -1.46 21.56
N GLU A 399 23.92 -2.75 21.89
CA GLU A 399 24.83 -3.75 21.34
C GLU A 399 24.45 -4.08 19.91
N ASP A 400 23.17 -4.26 19.62
CA ASP A 400 22.67 -4.49 18.28
C ASP A 400 23.03 -3.37 17.32
N ARG A 401 22.99 -2.11 17.76
CA ARG A 401 23.35 -0.93 16.95
C ARG A 401 24.81 -0.96 16.48
N GLN A 402 25.70 -1.63 17.21
CA GLN A 402 27.11 -1.78 16.82
C GLN A 402 27.32 -2.85 15.77
N GLN A 403 26.36 -3.75 15.58
CA GLN A 403 26.46 -4.81 14.58
C GLN A 403 26.12 -4.29 13.18
N ARG A 404 27.12 -4.27 12.30
CA ARG A 404 26.95 -3.83 10.91
C ARG A 404 26.34 -4.89 9.99
N SER A 405 26.30 -6.14 10.45
CA SER A 405 25.74 -7.25 9.69
C SER A 405 24.25 -7.40 9.95
N SER A 406 23.42 -7.17 8.95
CA SER A 406 21.98 -7.38 9.03
C SER A 406 21.60 -8.81 9.48
N GLY A 407 22.37 -9.84 9.05
CA GLY A 407 22.07 -11.23 9.37
C GLY A 407 22.10 -11.57 10.85
N LYS A 408 23.06 -11.04 11.61
CA LYS A 408 23.15 -11.29 13.06
C LYS A 408 22.04 -10.58 13.84
N VAL A 409 21.75 -9.33 13.46
CA VAL A 409 20.65 -8.55 14.07
C VAL A 409 19.33 -9.27 13.86
N PHE A 410 19.05 -9.72 12.65
CA PHE A 410 17.81 -10.40 12.34
C PHE A 410 17.68 -11.77 13.02
N ALA A 411 18.77 -12.54 13.13
CA ALA A 411 18.75 -13.80 13.88
C ALA A 411 18.33 -13.58 15.34
N LYS A 412 18.88 -12.56 15.99
CA LYS A 412 18.53 -12.20 17.36
C LYS A 412 17.06 -11.76 17.49
N ILE A 413 16.57 -10.94 16.56
CA ILE A 413 15.17 -10.50 16.55
C ILE A 413 14.20 -11.68 16.46
N LEU A 414 14.47 -12.61 15.54
CA LEU A 414 13.65 -13.79 15.34
C LEU A 414 13.66 -14.70 16.58
N GLU A 415 14.81 -14.84 17.22
CA GLU A 415 14.95 -15.61 18.47
C GLU A 415 14.16 -14.95 19.62
N GLU A 416 14.27 -13.65 19.78
CA GLU A 416 13.61 -12.89 20.83
C GLU A 416 12.12 -12.61 20.59
N LYS A 417 11.64 -12.79 19.36
CA LYS A 417 10.23 -12.56 18.95
C LYS A 417 9.66 -11.22 19.41
N LYS A 418 10.41 -10.14 19.25
CA LYS A 418 10.03 -8.81 19.73
C LYS A 418 9.45 -7.90 18.67
N ILE A 419 10.13 -7.83 17.53
CA ILE A 419 9.75 -7.01 16.40
C ILE A 419 10.22 -7.68 15.13
N ILE A 420 9.47 -7.60 14.06
CA ILE A 420 9.84 -8.16 12.77
C ILE A 420 9.49 -7.17 11.66
N TYR A 421 10.38 -7.11 10.69
CA TYR A 421 10.12 -6.54 9.40
C TYR A 421 9.47 -7.62 8.52
N MET A 422 8.28 -7.32 8.02
CA MET A 422 7.54 -8.19 7.12
C MET A 422 7.79 -7.79 5.67
N ALA A 423 7.70 -8.74 4.78
CA ALA A 423 7.58 -8.44 3.37
C ALA A 423 6.25 -7.72 3.11
N PRO A 424 6.16 -6.93 2.01
CA PRO A 424 4.94 -6.20 1.70
C PRO A 424 3.78 -7.16 1.46
N GLY A 425 2.63 -6.82 2.04
CA GLY A 425 1.37 -7.51 1.82
C GLY A 425 0.21 -6.51 1.84
N PRO A 426 -0.66 -6.57 0.83
CA PRO A 426 -1.79 -5.65 0.72
C PRO A 426 -2.87 -5.92 1.75
N THR A 427 -3.61 -4.86 2.10
CA THR A 427 -4.83 -4.96 2.91
C THR A 427 -6.01 -5.45 2.07
N CYS A 428 -6.94 -6.17 2.71
CA CYS A 428 -8.18 -6.66 2.13
C CYS A 428 -9.18 -6.98 3.25
N ASP A 429 -10.44 -6.82 3.02
CA ASP A 429 -11.52 -7.36 3.85
C ASP A 429 -11.80 -8.81 3.37
N PHE A 430 -10.90 -9.75 3.76
CA PHE A 430 -10.93 -11.10 3.20
C PHE A 430 -12.08 -11.96 3.73
N ASP A 431 -12.66 -11.64 4.88
CA ASP A 431 -13.78 -12.35 5.48
C ASP A 431 -15.12 -11.58 5.39
N ARG A 432 -15.12 -10.41 4.73
CA ARG A 432 -16.29 -9.60 4.40
C ARG A 432 -17.04 -9.06 5.62
N ASP A 433 -16.31 -8.81 6.68
CA ASP A 433 -16.89 -8.27 7.92
C ASP A 433 -16.88 -6.72 7.96
N GLY A 434 -16.29 -6.09 6.95
CA GLY A 434 -16.24 -4.63 6.80
C GLY A 434 -15.08 -3.97 7.52
N ARG A 435 -14.10 -4.73 7.94
CA ARG A 435 -12.83 -4.24 8.47
C ARG A 435 -11.69 -4.68 7.57
N LEU A 436 -10.69 -3.82 7.42
CA LEU A 436 -9.55 -4.15 6.58
C LEU A 436 -8.54 -4.99 7.34
N ASP A 437 -8.26 -6.16 6.81
CA ASP A 437 -7.28 -7.12 7.31
C ASP A 437 -5.94 -6.95 6.63
N MET A 438 -4.90 -7.61 7.15
CA MET A 438 -3.55 -7.55 6.59
C MET A 438 -3.00 -8.95 6.33
N PHE A 439 -2.61 -9.25 5.11
CA PHE A 439 -1.73 -10.38 4.84
C PHE A 439 -0.29 -9.88 4.78
N LEU A 440 0.56 -10.39 5.67
CA LEU A 440 1.96 -10.00 5.79
C LEU A 440 2.85 -11.22 5.52
N PRO A 441 3.29 -11.43 4.26
CA PRO A 441 4.18 -12.52 3.93
C PRO A 441 5.52 -12.32 4.62
N ASN A 442 6.08 -13.41 5.12
CA ASN A 442 7.34 -13.34 5.83
C ASN A 442 8.53 -13.30 4.87
N TRP A 443 9.47 -12.41 5.15
CA TRP A 443 10.76 -12.35 4.44
C TRP A 443 11.78 -13.39 4.91
N TRP A 444 11.62 -13.92 6.12
CA TRP A 444 12.57 -14.83 6.75
C TRP A 444 11.99 -16.23 6.78
N ILE A 445 12.66 -17.19 6.15
CA ILE A 445 12.18 -18.59 6.07
C ILE A 445 11.91 -19.18 7.46
N GLU A 446 12.68 -18.76 8.46
CA GLU A 446 12.60 -19.20 9.84
C GLU A 446 11.43 -18.57 10.63
N SER A 447 10.77 -17.59 10.06
CA SER A 447 9.65 -16.90 10.69
C SER A 447 8.32 -17.25 9.99
N ARG A 448 7.23 -16.81 10.54
CA ARG A 448 5.87 -17.10 10.08
C ARG A 448 5.29 -15.92 9.30
N SER A 449 4.63 -16.18 8.18
CA SER A 449 3.70 -15.22 7.56
C SER A 449 2.52 -14.98 8.48
N LEU A 450 1.88 -13.84 8.40
CA LEU A 450 0.74 -13.48 9.24
C LEU A 450 -0.46 -13.13 8.36
N LEU A 451 -1.62 -13.67 8.71
CA LEU A 451 -2.91 -13.16 8.27
C LEU A 451 -3.60 -12.52 9.48
N LEU A 452 -3.50 -11.22 9.55
CA LEU A 452 -3.99 -10.44 10.67
C LEU A 452 -5.43 -10.00 10.40
N ARG A 453 -6.38 -10.68 11.02
CA ARG A 453 -7.78 -10.26 11.01
C ARG A 453 -7.94 -9.05 11.93
N ASN A 454 -8.57 -8.02 11.42
CA ASN A 454 -8.88 -6.81 12.17
C ASN A 454 -10.13 -7.04 13.04
N GLU A 455 -9.94 -7.06 14.33
CA GLU A 455 -11.01 -7.18 15.33
C GLU A 455 -11.25 -5.87 16.09
N THR A 456 -10.73 -4.75 15.56
CA THR A 456 -10.87 -3.42 16.16
C THR A 456 -12.34 -3.04 16.26
N PRO A 457 -12.84 -2.71 17.44
CA PRO A 457 -14.15 -2.08 17.56
C PRO A 457 -14.14 -0.73 16.85
N GLY A 458 -15.02 -0.56 15.88
CA GLY A 458 -14.99 0.63 15.03
C GLY A 458 -16.38 1.13 14.64
N GLY A 459 -16.38 2.20 13.85
CA GLY A 459 -17.58 2.82 13.30
C GLY A 459 -18.21 2.02 12.16
N ASN A 460 -19.23 2.62 11.56
CA ASN A 460 -19.83 2.13 10.33
C ASN A 460 -18.84 2.27 9.17
N TRP A 461 -19.07 1.55 8.09
CA TRP A 461 -18.21 1.52 6.93
C TRP A 461 -18.97 1.48 5.61
N LEU A 462 -18.29 1.75 4.52
CA LEU A 462 -18.78 1.57 3.16
C LEU A 462 -17.64 1.18 2.23
N GLN A 463 -17.83 0.13 1.45
CA GLN A 463 -16.92 -0.23 0.36
C GLN A 463 -17.56 0.13 -0.98
N VAL A 464 -16.82 0.82 -1.82
CA VAL A 464 -17.33 1.31 -3.11
C VAL A 464 -16.40 0.87 -4.24
N GLY A 465 -16.96 0.12 -5.18
CA GLY A 465 -16.36 -0.16 -6.48
C GLY A 465 -17.09 0.59 -7.58
N VAL A 466 -16.46 0.68 -8.75
CA VAL A 466 -17.07 1.20 -9.97
C VAL A 466 -16.95 0.14 -11.06
N THR A 467 -18.07 -0.19 -11.70
CA THR A 467 -18.06 -1.12 -12.83
C THR A 467 -18.19 -0.31 -14.11
N GLY A 468 -17.07 -0.05 -14.77
CA GLY A 468 -17.03 0.74 -16.00
C GLY A 468 -17.70 0.07 -17.20
N ASP A 469 -18.15 0.90 -18.14
CA ASP A 469 -18.68 0.52 -19.44
C ASP A 469 -18.34 1.57 -20.51
N GLN A 470 -18.65 1.30 -21.78
CA GLN A 470 -18.61 2.26 -22.92
C GLN A 470 -17.38 3.18 -22.96
N GLY A 471 -16.17 2.60 -22.88
CA GLY A 471 -14.91 3.33 -23.00
C GLY A 471 -14.32 3.78 -21.65
N LEU A 472 -14.89 3.33 -20.54
CA LEU A 472 -14.28 3.35 -19.23
C LEU A 472 -13.79 1.94 -18.88
N ASN A 473 -12.57 1.83 -18.32
CA ASN A 473 -12.09 0.53 -17.88
C ASN A 473 -13.05 -0.11 -16.86
N ARG A 474 -13.25 -1.43 -17.00
CA ARG A 474 -14.28 -2.13 -16.23
C ARG A 474 -14.07 -2.11 -14.73
N MET A 475 -12.84 -1.98 -14.27
CA MET A 475 -12.49 -1.92 -12.84
C MET A 475 -12.68 -0.54 -12.22
N GLY A 476 -13.03 0.49 -13.02
CA GLY A 476 -13.20 1.86 -12.54
C GLY A 476 -11.92 2.52 -12.03
N ILE A 477 -10.75 2.01 -12.42
CA ILE A 477 -9.46 2.61 -12.06
C ILE A 477 -9.41 4.05 -12.51
N GLY A 478 -8.98 4.96 -11.62
CA GLY A 478 -8.96 6.40 -11.83
C GLY A 478 -10.26 7.11 -11.44
N ALA A 479 -11.33 6.38 -11.06
CA ALA A 479 -12.53 7.02 -10.56
C ALA A 479 -12.32 7.53 -9.13
N LYS A 480 -12.62 8.81 -8.89
CA LYS A 480 -12.51 9.45 -7.57
C LYS A 480 -13.87 9.41 -6.86
N ILE A 481 -13.90 8.85 -5.68
CA ILE A 481 -15.09 8.67 -4.87
C ILE A 481 -15.04 9.63 -3.69
N LYS A 482 -16.11 10.38 -3.50
CA LYS A 482 -16.28 11.33 -2.40
C LYS A 482 -17.50 10.97 -1.57
N ILE A 483 -17.36 10.96 -0.27
CA ILE A 483 -18.40 10.62 0.70
C ILE A 483 -18.83 11.89 1.43
N PHE A 484 -20.14 12.11 1.52
CA PHE A 484 -20.73 13.27 2.17
C PHE A 484 -21.87 12.88 3.11
N PRO A 485 -22.19 13.70 4.12
CA PRO A 485 -23.45 13.58 4.83
C PRO A 485 -24.62 13.72 3.87
N VAL A 486 -25.73 13.05 4.17
CA VAL A 486 -26.93 13.09 3.32
C VAL A 486 -27.38 14.53 3.08
N GLY A 487 -27.48 14.90 1.80
CA GLY A 487 -27.95 16.21 1.36
C GLY A 487 -26.94 17.36 1.48
N GLN A 488 -25.72 17.10 1.95
CA GLN A 488 -24.67 18.12 2.10
C GLN A 488 -23.46 17.71 1.24
N ARG A 489 -23.24 18.43 0.13
CA ARG A 489 -22.19 18.05 -0.84
C ARG A 489 -21.22 19.19 -1.14
N ASP A 490 -21.12 20.14 -0.23
CA ASP A 490 -20.09 21.19 -0.30
C ASP A 490 -18.75 20.67 0.21
N ALA A 491 -17.66 21.32 -0.20
CA ALA A 491 -16.31 20.89 0.13
C ALA A 491 -16.03 20.81 1.65
N ALA A 492 -16.69 21.67 2.45
CA ALA A 492 -16.50 21.68 3.90
C ALA A 492 -17.19 20.49 4.59
N SER A 493 -18.13 19.84 3.90
CA SER A 493 -18.88 18.69 4.41
C SER A 493 -18.26 17.35 3.98
N LEU A 494 -17.12 17.34 3.28
CA LEU A 494 -16.45 16.13 2.82
C LEU A 494 -16.08 15.23 4.02
N ILE A 495 -16.60 14.00 4.03
CA ILE A 495 -16.22 12.98 5.02
C ILE A 495 -14.93 12.30 4.61
N ALA A 496 -14.84 11.89 3.36
CA ALA A 496 -13.65 11.23 2.82
C ALA A 496 -13.61 11.32 1.28
N SER A 497 -12.40 11.27 0.71
CA SER A 497 -12.17 11.21 -0.72
C SER A 497 -11.11 10.16 -1.03
N ARG A 498 -11.35 9.34 -2.06
CA ARG A 498 -10.39 8.33 -2.49
C ARG A 498 -10.55 7.97 -3.96
N GLU A 499 -9.42 7.72 -4.61
CA GLU A 499 -9.39 7.23 -5.99
C GLU A 499 -9.29 5.72 -6.02
N ILE A 500 -9.98 5.05 -6.95
CA ILE A 500 -9.80 3.61 -7.20
C ILE A 500 -8.47 3.40 -7.88
N ALA A 501 -7.55 2.75 -7.19
CA ALA A 501 -6.22 2.38 -7.66
C ALA A 501 -5.82 1.02 -7.12
N ILE A 502 -4.94 0.32 -7.83
CA ILE A 502 -4.31 -0.93 -7.39
C ILE A 502 -2.80 -0.87 -7.64
N GLY A 503 -2.02 -1.69 -6.95
CA GLY A 503 -0.57 -1.75 -7.16
C GLY A 503 0.19 -0.66 -6.38
N TYR A 504 -0.36 -0.18 -5.27
CA TYR A 504 0.31 0.78 -4.37
C TYR A 504 0.96 0.08 -3.17
N GLY A 505 1.59 0.86 -2.29
CA GLY A 505 2.39 0.33 -1.19
C GLY A 505 3.79 -0.04 -1.67
N TYR A 506 4.10 -1.32 -1.68
CA TYR A 506 5.33 -1.88 -2.24
C TYR A 506 5.08 -3.29 -2.72
N CYS A 507 5.22 -3.56 -4.00
CA CYS A 507 5.10 -4.91 -4.57
C CYS A 507 3.76 -5.61 -4.27
N SER A 508 2.69 -4.86 -4.12
CA SER A 508 1.39 -5.34 -3.65
C SER A 508 0.27 -5.02 -4.63
N GLY A 509 -0.70 -5.90 -4.76
CA GLY A 509 -1.91 -5.72 -5.56
C GLY A 509 -3.16 -5.74 -4.66
N GLN A 510 -3.88 -4.63 -4.62
CA GLN A 510 -5.14 -4.50 -3.89
C GLN A 510 -6.33 -4.83 -4.77
N GLU A 511 -7.50 -5.07 -4.20
CA GLU A 511 -8.76 -5.06 -4.93
C GLU A 511 -9.08 -3.64 -5.45
N ALA A 512 -9.76 -3.55 -6.60
CA ALA A 512 -10.24 -2.28 -7.15
C ALA A 512 -11.51 -1.80 -6.44
N VAL A 513 -11.42 -1.65 -5.14
CA VAL A 513 -12.49 -1.21 -4.24
C VAL A 513 -11.89 -0.25 -3.22
N VAL A 514 -12.54 0.86 -2.98
CA VAL A 514 -12.15 1.78 -1.92
C VAL A 514 -12.98 1.54 -0.66
N HIS A 515 -12.31 1.55 0.46
CA HIS A 515 -12.91 1.41 1.79
C HIS A 515 -12.98 2.77 2.48
N PHE A 516 -14.11 3.06 3.11
CA PHE A 516 -14.37 4.26 3.89
C PHE A 516 -14.92 3.87 5.25
N GLY A 517 -14.29 4.32 6.31
CA GLY A 517 -14.91 4.41 7.61
C GLY A 517 -15.88 5.59 7.64
N LEU A 518 -16.98 5.42 8.33
CA LEU A 518 -18.07 6.39 8.39
C LEU A 518 -18.36 6.87 9.82
N GLY A 519 -17.61 6.40 10.82
CA GLY A 519 -17.89 6.68 12.22
C GLY A 519 -19.33 6.30 12.59
N ASP A 520 -20.09 7.24 13.14
CA ASP A 520 -21.49 7.02 13.54
C ASP A 520 -22.50 7.17 12.40
N SER A 521 -22.07 7.53 11.20
CA SER A 521 -22.97 7.79 10.07
C SER A 521 -23.61 6.50 9.56
N LYS A 522 -24.93 6.43 9.58
CA LYS A 522 -25.71 5.27 9.10
C LYS A 522 -26.07 5.34 7.63
N GLN A 523 -26.02 6.52 7.06
CA GLN A 523 -26.30 6.80 5.64
C GLN A 523 -25.43 7.95 5.17
N VAL A 524 -25.03 7.90 3.92
CA VAL A 524 -24.18 8.90 3.26
C VAL A 524 -24.62 9.14 1.82
N ASP A 525 -24.18 10.25 1.24
CA ASP A 525 -24.21 10.46 -0.20
C ASP A 525 -22.86 10.09 -0.79
N VAL A 526 -22.89 9.33 -1.88
CA VAL A 526 -21.70 8.89 -2.62
C VAL A 526 -21.66 9.62 -3.95
N VAL A 527 -20.57 10.34 -4.19
CA VAL A 527 -20.31 11.05 -5.44
C VAL A 527 -19.09 10.41 -6.11
N VAL A 528 -19.24 9.95 -7.34
CA VAL A 528 -18.18 9.34 -8.14
C VAL A 528 -17.85 10.26 -9.31
N GLU A 529 -16.66 10.80 -9.34
CA GLU A 529 -16.10 11.53 -10.47
C GLU A 529 -15.38 10.52 -11.37
N LEU A 530 -15.86 10.38 -12.60
CA LEU A 530 -15.31 9.43 -13.57
C LEU A 530 -14.06 10.03 -14.23
N PRO A 531 -13.00 9.23 -14.47
CA PRO A 531 -11.78 9.72 -15.09
C PRO A 531 -12.02 10.27 -16.51
N HIS A 532 -11.04 11.01 -17.01
CA HIS A 532 -11.04 11.62 -18.36
C HIS A 532 -12.21 12.57 -18.62
N GLY A 533 -12.71 13.22 -17.56
CA GLY A 533 -13.83 14.16 -17.68
C GLY A 533 -15.17 13.54 -18.10
N ARG A 534 -15.36 12.24 -17.88
CA ARG A 534 -16.58 11.50 -18.27
C ARG A 534 -17.79 11.80 -17.40
N GLY A 535 -17.68 12.79 -16.53
CA GLY A 535 -18.78 13.30 -15.71
C GLY A 535 -18.84 12.67 -14.32
N THR A 536 -19.95 12.90 -13.63
CA THR A 536 -20.15 12.54 -12.23
C THR A 536 -21.39 11.67 -12.06
N ARG A 537 -21.34 10.71 -11.15
CA ARG A 537 -22.49 9.91 -10.70
C ARG A 537 -22.72 10.14 -9.23
N THR A 538 -23.99 10.18 -8.82
CA THR A 538 -24.35 10.38 -7.43
C THR A 538 -25.34 9.33 -6.99
N GLN A 539 -25.07 8.68 -5.88
CA GLN A 539 -26.02 7.84 -5.16
C GLN A 539 -26.31 8.49 -3.82
N SER A 540 -27.58 8.83 -3.57
CA SER A 540 -28.00 9.50 -2.34
C SER A 540 -28.56 8.49 -1.34
N ASN A 541 -28.42 8.80 -0.05
CA ASN A 541 -28.94 7.99 1.06
C ASN A 541 -28.43 6.53 1.03
N VAL A 542 -27.18 6.33 0.68
CA VAL A 542 -26.57 5.00 0.70
C VAL A 542 -26.42 4.56 2.15
N ALA A 543 -26.96 3.38 2.49
CA ALA A 543 -26.82 2.84 3.83
C ALA A 543 -25.37 2.41 4.10
N ALA A 544 -24.94 2.55 5.34
CA ALA A 544 -23.64 2.05 5.80
C ALA A 544 -23.62 0.52 5.90
N ASN A 545 -22.44 -0.05 6.16
CA ASN A 545 -22.16 -1.46 6.40
C ASN A 545 -22.52 -2.36 5.21
N GLN A 546 -22.07 -1.94 4.03
CA GLN A 546 -22.24 -2.71 2.80
C GLN A 546 -21.14 -2.40 1.77
N ARG A 547 -21.00 -3.28 0.81
CA ARG A 547 -20.23 -3.08 -0.43
C ARG A 547 -21.19 -2.76 -1.57
N ILE A 548 -20.93 -1.68 -2.29
CA ILE A 548 -21.71 -1.28 -3.45
C ILE A 548 -20.83 -1.20 -4.70
N SER A 549 -21.46 -1.32 -5.87
CA SER A 549 -20.82 -0.98 -7.15
C SER A 549 -21.63 0.08 -7.87
N VAL A 550 -20.96 1.19 -8.21
CA VAL A 550 -21.56 2.28 -8.99
C VAL A 550 -21.34 2.00 -10.47
N LYS A 551 -22.41 2.11 -11.25
CA LYS A 551 -22.33 2.02 -12.72
C LYS A 551 -22.35 3.41 -13.31
N PRO A 552 -21.55 3.67 -14.36
CA PRO A 552 -21.46 4.97 -15.05
C PRO A 552 -22.78 5.46 -15.65
#